data_0e290647096bbaed4f715488b480ffa2
#
_entry.id   0e290647096bbaed4f715488b480ffa2
#
_cell.length_a   1.000
_cell.length_b   1.000
_cell.length_c   1.000
_cell.angle_alpha   90.00
_cell.angle_beta   90.00
_cell.angle_gamma   90.00
#
_symmetry.space_group_name_H-M   'P 1'
#
loop_
_entity.id
_entity.type
_entity.pdbx_description
1 polymer ?
#
loop_
_entity_poly.entity_id
_entity_poly.type
_entity_poly.pdbx_seq_one_letter_code
_entity_poly.pdbx_strand_id
1 'polypeptide(L)'
;VPYLSKELATEIATKAVMRHDKDWESASSYRQKRDLILRLFVGDLPAKPAGAEEYAQVHLPIVSQAVWRIHARIYDQRFPAKGGILSAVPTGPEDTDRSSRVSKHFNWQLTSQMPEYVHEHDANMISWLLYGSSFTYTYRDQVKKRPCVHALQTDDVVIKYTRKSRDPNLSDVPRITRRLWLTIQQLEELEDSGQYVNVDEVVKASAGGSQEETKS
;
A
#
# COMPACT_ATOMS: atom_id res chain seq x y z
N VAL A 1 -11.47 -8.11 27.38
CA VAL A 1 -11.51 -6.67 27.06
C VAL A 1 -12.85 -6.18 27.56
N PRO A 2 -12.94 -5.10 28.37
CA PRO A 2 -14.22 -4.54 28.76
C PRO A 2 -14.98 -4.15 27.50
N TYR A 3 -16.15 -4.74 27.27
CA TYR A 3 -16.99 -4.43 26.12
C TYR A 3 -17.37 -2.96 26.22
N LEU A 4 -17.05 -2.21 25.14
CA LEU A 4 -17.52 -0.84 24.97
C LEU A 4 -19.05 -0.83 24.94
N SER A 5 -19.68 0.15 25.57
CA SER A 5 -21.13 0.30 25.41
C SER A 5 -21.49 0.50 23.94
N LYS A 6 -22.64 0.00 23.50
CA LYS A 6 -23.08 0.10 22.09
C LYS A 6 -23.08 1.55 21.59
N GLU A 7 -23.47 2.49 22.44
CA GLU A 7 -23.48 3.94 22.14
C GLU A 7 -22.06 4.46 21.87
N LEU A 8 -21.09 4.12 22.73
CA LEU A 8 -19.71 4.56 22.58
C LEU A 8 -19.04 3.92 21.34
N ALA A 9 -19.33 2.66 21.07
CA ALA A 9 -18.84 1.97 19.87
C ALA A 9 -19.36 2.65 18.59
N THR A 10 -20.66 3.00 18.55
CA THR A 10 -21.29 3.71 17.43
C THR A 10 -20.70 5.12 17.25
N GLU A 11 -20.46 5.83 18.34
CA GLU A 11 -19.86 7.16 18.29
C GLU A 11 -18.41 7.10 17.73
N ILE A 12 -17.62 6.13 18.18
CA ILE A 12 -16.25 5.92 17.68
C ILE A 12 -16.27 5.58 16.20
N ALA A 13 -17.15 4.67 15.78
CA ALA A 13 -17.27 4.26 14.38
C ALA A 13 -17.66 5.44 13.47
N THR A 14 -18.69 6.21 13.87
CA THR A 14 -19.13 7.39 13.13
C THR A 14 -18.02 8.43 12.99
N LYS A 15 -17.30 8.71 14.08
CA LYS A 15 -16.16 9.63 14.06
C LYS A 15 -15.02 9.13 13.20
N ALA A 16 -14.77 7.82 13.19
CA ALA A 16 -13.71 7.21 12.36
C ALA A 16 -14.04 7.35 10.86
N VAL A 17 -15.28 7.04 10.45
CA VAL A 17 -15.75 7.20 9.06
C VAL A 17 -15.68 8.67 8.62
N MET A 18 -16.26 9.59 9.39
CA MET A 18 -16.21 11.02 9.06
C MET A 18 -14.77 11.55 8.87
N ARG A 19 -13.84 11.08 9.72
CA ARG A 19 -12.44 11.49 9.62
C ARG A 19 -11.75 10.88 8.41
N HIS A 20 -12.04 9.62 8.10
CA HIS A 20 -11.57 8.96 6.90
C HIS A 20 -12.01 9.71 5.64
N ASP A 21 -13.30 10.03 5.52
CA ASP A 21 -13.84 10.71 4.34
C ASP A 21 -13.24 12.10 4.16
N LYS A 22 -13.10 12.85 5.24
CA LYS A 22 -12.43 14.16 5.21
C LYS A 22 -10.97 14.07 4.77
N ASP A 23 -10.25 13.05 5.22
CA ASP A 23 -8.85 12.83 4.82
C ASP A 23 -8.77 12.36 3.36
N TRP A 24 -9.70 11.49 2.95
CA TRP A 24 -9.83 11.04 1.57
C TRP A 24 -10.10 12.19 0.61
N GLU A 25 -11.05 13.07 0.92
CA GLU A 25 -11.34 14.25 0.12
C GLU A 25 -10.15 15.20 0.02
N SER A 26 -9.42 15.40 1.12
CA SER A 26 -8.25 16.29 1.14
C SER A 26 -7.18 15.91 0.11
N ALA A 27 -7.10 14.63 -0.27
CA ALA A 27 -6.14 14.10 -1.23
C ALA A 27 -6.67 14.03 -2.68
N SER A 28 -7.85 14.59 -2.97
CA SER A 28 -8.49 14.51 -4.28
C SER A 28 -7.61 15.01 -5.43
N SER A 29 -6.92 16.14 -5.25
CA SER A 29 -6.03 16.71 -6.26
C SER A 29 -4.79 15.82 -6.52
N TYR A 30 -4.31 15.13 -5.51
CA TYR A 30 -3.21 14.16 -5.64
C TYR A 30 -3.68 12.93 -6.43
N ARG A 31 -4.86 12.40 -6.11
CA ARG A 31 -5.44 11.25 -6.84
C ARG A 31 -5.65 11.55 -8.32
N GLN A 32 -6.21 12.71 -8.65
CA GLN A 32 -6.38 13.12 -10.06
C GLN A 32 -5.04 13.15 -10.82
N LYS A 33 -3.97 13.67 -10.21
CA LYS A 33 -2.64 13.65 -10.82
C LYS A 33 -2.11 12.23 -11.00
N ARG A 34 -2.31 11.39 -10.02
CA ARG A 34 -1.91 9.99 -10.08
C ARG A 34 -2.62 9.24 -11.19
N ASP A 35 -3.93 9.43 -11.35
CA ASP A 35 -4.71 8.82 -12.42
C ASP A 35 -4.24 9.28 -13.80
N LEU A 36 -3.88 10.55 -13.94
CA LEU A 36 -3.25 11.06 -15.16
C LEU A 36 -1.91 10.37 -15.44
N ILE A 37 -1.05 10.23 -14.43
CA ILE A 37 0.25 9.55 -14.58
C ILE A 37 0.04 8.09 -14.99
N LEU A 38 -0.92 7.40 -14.39
CA LEU A 38 -1.26 6.01 -14.73
C LEU A 38 -1.72 5.89 -16.20
N ARG A 39 -2.59 6.78 -16.66
CA ARG A 39 -3.02 6.83 -18.07
C ARG A 39 -1.84 7.04 -19.00
N LEU A 40 -0.95 7.97 -18.68
CA LEU A 40 0.25 8.21 -19.48
C LEU A 40 1.21 7.00 -19.48
N PHE A 41 1.30 6.30 -18.37
CA PHE A 41 2.13 5.09 -18.25
C PHE A 41 1.57 3.92 -19.08
N VAL A 42 0.27 3.70 -19.00
CA VAL A 42 -0.43 2.64 -19.78
C VAL A 42 -0.55 3.01 -21.26
N GLY A 43 -0.49 4.30 -21.59
CA GLY A 43 -0.64 4.79 -22.96
C GLY A 43 -2.10 5.05 -23.36
N ASP A 44 -2.95 5.27 -22.36
CA ASP A 44 -4.32 5.70 -22.58
C ASP A 44 -4.33 7.17 -23.01
N LEU A 45 -4.52 7.39 -24.31
CA LEU A 45 -4.52 8.72 -24.90
C LEU A 45 -5.90 9.38 -24.74
N PRO A 46 -5.94 10.69 -24.46
CA PRO A 46 -7.20 11.42 -24.47
C PRO A 46 -7.84 11.38 -25.85
N ALA A 47 -9.16 11.51 -25.90
CA ALA A 47 -9.89 11.60 -27.15
C ALA A 47 -9.30 12.71 -28.05
N LYS A 48 -9.27 12.49 -29.36
CA LYS A 48 -8.80 13.50 -30.30
C LYS A 48 -9.64 14.77 -30.16
N PRO A 49 -9.01 15.95 -30.23
CA PRO A 49 -9.76 17.20 -30.27
C PRO A 49 -10.60 17.26 -31.54
N ALA A 50 -11.71 17.96 -31.47
CA ALA A 50 -12.59 18.16 -32.65
C ALA A 50 -11.81 18.80 -33.81
N GLY A 51 -11.98 18.23 -35.02
CA GLY A 51 -11.26 18.65 -36.22
C GLY A 51 -9.88 17.99 -36.45
N ALA A 52 -9.50 17.06 -35.55
CA ALA A 52 -8.26 16.28 -35.66
C ALA A 52 -8.51 14.80 -36.05
N GLU A 53 -9.71 14.47 -36.54
CA GLU A 53 -10.11 13.09 -36.82
C GLU A 53 -9.24 12.44 -37.90
N GLU A 54 -8.77 13.22 -38.86
CA GLU A 54 -7.95 12.74 -40.01
C GLU A 54 -6.48 12.48 -39.62
N TYR A 55 -6.01 13.01 -38.51
CA TYR A 55 -4.61 12.85 -38.10
C TYR A 55 -4.39 11.55 -37.34
N ALA A 56 -3.27 10.88 -37.58
CA ALA A 56 -2.86 9.71 -36.82
C ALA A 56 -2.54 10.13 -35.39
N GLN A 57 -3.09 9.40 -34.40
CA GLN A 57 -2.72 9.57 -33.01
C GLN A 57 -1.60 8.58 -32.66
N VAL A 58 -0.39 9.11 -32.52
CA VAL A 58 0.80 8.30 -32.20
C VAL A 58 1.10 8.38 -30.72
N HIS A 59 1.10 7.23 -30.06
CA HIS A 59 1.55 7.13 -28.67
C HIS A 59 3.05 6.87 -28.61
N LEU A 60 3.77 7.76 -27.92
CA LEU A 60 5.18 7.57 -27.58
C LEU A 60 5.28 7.15 -26.12
N PRO A 61 5.68 5.89 -25.81
CA PRO A 61 5.69 5.35 -24.45
C PRO A 61 6.90 5.87 -23.63
N ILE A 62 7.12 7.19 -23.61
CA ILE A 62 8.28 7.83 -22.98
C ILE A 62 8.25 7.61 -21.47
N VAL A 63 7.08 7.76 -20.84
CA VAL A 63 6.92 7.60 -19.38
C VAL A 63 7.19 6.16 -18.97
N SER A 64 6.58 5.18 -19.65
CA SER A 64 6.80 3.76 -19.32
C SER A 64 8.25 3.34 -19.55
N GLN A 65 8.87 3.77 -20.65
CA GLN A 65 10.27 3.49 -20.90
C GLN A 65 11.20 4.08 -19.83
N ALA A 66 10.94 5.32 -19.40
CA ALA A 66 11.71 5.95 -18.35
C ALA A 66 11.57 5.20 -17.02
N VAL A 67 10.34 4.86 -16.64
CA VAL A 67 10.07 4.11 -15.40
C VAL A 67 10.78 2.76 -15.41
N TRP A 68 10.63 1.98 -16.48
CA TRP A 68 11.28 0.65 -16.56
C TRP A 68 12.81 0.72 -16.58
N ARG A 69 13.40 1.72 -17.22
CA ARG A 69 14.87 1.92 -17.21
C ARG A 69 15.39 2.27 -15.81
N ILE A 70 14.70 3.14 -15.10
CA ILE A 70 15.08 3.53 -13.73
C ILE A 70 14.86 2.34 -12.80
N HIS A 71 13.71 1.67 -12.91
CA HIS A 71 13.35 0.49 -12.13
C HIS A 71 14.43 -0.59 -12.22
N ALA A 72 14.83 -0.98 -13.45
CA ALA A 72 15.86 -1.99 -13.64
C ALA A 72 17.18 -1.65 -12.92
N ARG A 73 17.61 -0.39 -12.98
CA ARG A 73 18.84 0.05 -12.29
C ARG A 73 18.72 0.00 -10.77
N ILE A 74 17.57 0.42 -10.23
CA ILE A 74 17.33 0.38 -8.77
C ILE A 74 17.19 -1.05 -8.30
N TYR A 75 16.52 -1.91 -9.08
CA TYR A 75 16.35 -3.32 -8.75
C TYR A 75 17.70 -4.04 -8.57
N ASP A 76 18.62 -3.90 -9.53
CA ASP A 76 19.93 -4.51 -9.46
C ASP A 76 20.77 -4.01 -8.27
N GLN A 77 20.61 -2.73 -7.91
CA GLN A 77 21.30 -2.16 -6.74
C GLN A 77 20.71 -2.63 -5.42
N ARG A 78 19.38 -2.79 -5.37
CA ARG A 78 18.67 -3.18 -4.15
C ARG A 78 18.71 -4.68 -3.87
N PHE A 79 18.68 -5.49 -4.94
CA PHE A 79 18.68 -6.94 -4.89
C PHE A 79 19.88 -7.52 -5.67
N PRO A 80 21.10 -7.27 -5.23
CA PRO A 80 22.29 -7.74 -5.95
C PRO A 80 22.33 -9.26 -5.98
N ALA A 81 22.67 -9.83 -7.12
CA ALA A 81 22.82 -11.28 -7.28
C ALA A 81 23.92 -11.88 -6.39
N LYS A 82 24.87 -11.07 -5.95
CA LYS A 82 25.95 -11.45 -5.03
C LYS A 82 26.08 -10.43 -3.91
N GLY A 83 26.37 -10.87 -2.69
CA GLY A 83 26.67 -10.00 -1.55
C GLY A 83 25.54 -9.83 -0.54
N GLY A 84 24.32 -10.24 -0.87
CA GLY A 84 23.15 -10.11 0.01
C GLY A 84 22.48 -8.72 -0.07
N ILE A 85 21.25 -8.66 0.43
CA ILE A 85 20.39 -7.46 0.40
C ILE A 85 20.82 -6.44 1.45
N LEU A 86 21.35 -6.92 2.58
CA LEU A 86 21.69 -6.12 3.74
C LEU A 86 23.11 -6.45 4.23
N SER A 87 23.86 -5.40 4.55
CA SER A 87 25.16 -5.51 5.19
C SER A 87 25.17 -4.68 6.47
N ALA A 88 25.40 -5.31 7.61
CA ALA A 88 25.59 -4.63 8.87
C ALA A 88 27.02 -4.10 8.97
N VAL A 89 27.17 -2.82 9.28
CA VAL A 89 28.48 -2.17 9.45
C VAL A 89 28.89 -2.30 10.92
N PRO A 90 30.08 -2.83 11.24
CA PRO A 90 30.57 -2.87 12.62
C PRO A 90 30.83 -1.45 13.13
N THR A 91 30.53 -1.20 14.39
CA THR A 91 30.81 0.08 15.06
C THR A 91 32.23 0.15 15.58
N GLY A 92 32.80 -1.00 15.95
CA GLY A 92 34.16 -1.15 16.42
C GLY A 92 34.80 -2.45 15.89
N PRO A 93 36.12 -2.61 16.03
CA PRO A 93 36.82 -3.81 15.54
C PRO A 93 36.34 -5.10 16.23
N GLU A 94 35.87 -5.02 17.47
CA GLU A 94 35.30 -6.12 18.26
C GLU A 94 33.94 -6.59 17.74
N ASP A 95 33.23 -5.73 16.98
CA ASP A 95 31.91 -6.04 16.43
C ASP A 95 31.93 -6.71 15.07
N THR A 96 33.11 -6.95 14.50
CA THR A 96 33.25 -7.48 13.12
C THR A 96 32.57 -8.83 12.95
N ASP A 97 32.82 -9.77 13.86
CA ASP A 97 32.20 -11.10 13.83
C ASP A 97 30.69 -11.04 14.08
N ARG A 98 30.27 -10.15 14.97
CA ARG A 98 28.86 -9.92 15.27
C ARG A 98 28.12 -9.35 14.06
N SER A 99 28.68 -8.35 13.40
CA SER A 99 28.08 -7.73 12.20
C SER A 99 27.96 -8.74 11.05
N SER A 100 28.94 -9.61 10.88
CA SER A 100 28.90 -10.69 9.89
C SER A 100 27.75 -11.68 10.17
N ARG A 101 27.59 -12.12 11.42
CA ARG A 101 26.49 -13.03 11.81
C ARG A 101 25.14 -12.36 11.63
N VAL A 102 25.00 -11.08 12.04
CA VAL A 102 23.79 -10.29 11.86
C VAL A 102 23.43 -10.17 10.38
N SER A 103 24.40 -9.83 9.53
CA SER A 103 24.18 -9.73 8.07
C SER A 103 23.70 -11.05 7.48
N LYS A 104 24.34 -12.18 7.85
CA LYS A 104 23.94 -13.51 7.38
C LYS A 104 22.51 -13.85 7.82
N HIS A 105 22.19 -13.60 9.08
CA HIS A 105 20.86 -13.88 9.63
C HIS A 105 19.76 -13.05 8.95
N PHE A 106 19.96 -11.74 8.80
CA PHE A 106 18.97 -10.89 8.12
C PHE A 106 18.81 -11.24 6.64
N ASN A 107 19.91 -11.51 5.94
CA ASN A 107 19.82 -11.94 4.54
C ASN A 107 19.04 -13.26 4.41
N TRP A 108 19.28 -14.24 5.27
CA TRP A 108 18.49 -15.46 5.31
C TRP A 108 17.02 -15.18 5.62
N GLN A 109 16.73 -14.27 6.57
CA GLN A 109 15.38 -13.89 6.91
C GLN A 109 14.65 -13.25 5.71
N LEU A 110 15.29 -12.32 5.02
CA LEU A 110 14.70 -11.60 3.89
C LEU A 110 14.54 -12.47 2.63
N THR A 111 15.41 -13.47 2.43
CA THR A 111 15.39 -14.29 1.21
C THR A 111 14.69 -15.63 1.39
N SER A 112 14.79 -16.23 2.58
CA SER A 112 14.29 -17.59 2.83
C SER A 112 13.10 -17.64 3.77
N GLN A 113 13.09 -16.82 4.82
CA GLN A 113 11.99 -16.79 5.78
C GLN A 113 10.82 -15.96 5.26
N MET A 114 11.09 -14.91 4.47
CA MET A 114 10.08 -14.04 3.84
C MET A 114 10.19 -14.13 2.31
N PRO A 115 9.74 -15.20 1.67
CA PRO A 115 9.88 -15.38 0.22
C PRO A 115 9.17 -14.30 -0.60
N GLU A 116 8.13 -13.68 -0.03
CA GLU A 116 7.41 -12.56 -0.63
C GLU A 116 8.20 -11.24 -0.64
N TYR A 117 9.26 -11.10 0.17
CA TYR A 117 9.96 -9.84 0.40
C TYR A 117 10.43 -9.15 -0.88
N VAL A 118 11.09 -9.87 -1.75
CA VAL A 118 11.63 -9.32 -3.01
C VAL A 118 10.50 -8.88 -3.93
N HIS A 119 9.48 -9.71 -4.09
CA HIS A 119 8.35 -9.43 -4.96
C HIS A 119 7.52 -8.21 -4.49
N GLU A 120 7.23 -8.15 -3.19
CA GLU A 120 6.48 -7.02 -2.61
C GLU A 120 7.26 -5.70 -2.70
N HIS A 121 8.57 -5.75 -2.51
CA HIS A 121 9.41 -4.57 -2.67
C HIS A 121 9.59 -4.17 -4.14
N ASP A 122 9.57 -5.10 -5.06
CA ASP A 122 9.58 -4.83 -6.50
C ASP A 122 8.32 -4.05 -6.91
N ALA A 123 7.15 -4.52 -6.51
CA ALA A 123 5.87 -3.83 -6.72
C ALA A 123 5.87 -2.42 -6.09
N ASN A 124 6.44 -2.28 -4.89
CA ASN A 124 6.58 -0.99 -4.23
C ASN A 124 7.50 -0.01 -4.97
N MET A 125 8.58 -0.49 -5.59
CA MET A 125 9.47 0.36 -6.39
C MET A 125 8.74 0.95 -7.59
N ILE A 126 7.93 0.16 -8.29
CA ILE A 126 7.13 0.64 -9.41
C ILE A 126 6.13 1.70 -8.93
N SER A 127 5.42 1.46 -7.84
CA SER A 127 4.50 2.41 -7.24
C SER A 127 5.19 3.72 -6.84
N TRP A 128 6.36 3.63 -6.24
CA TRP A 128 7.16 4.80 -5.87
C TRP A 128 7.62 5.60 -7.09
N LEU A 129 8.06 4.94 -8.16
CA LEU A 129 8.50 5.61 -9.40
C LEU A 129 7.34 6.30 -10.12
N LEU A 130 6.15 5.71 -10.07
CA LEU A 130 4.96 6.27 -10.70
C LEU A 130 4.35 7.41 -9.89
N TYR A 131 4.17 7.21 -8.59
CA TYR A 131 3.35 8.08 -7.75
C TYR A 131 4.16 8.97 -6.80
N GLY A 132 5.48 8.77 -6.73
CA GLY A 132 6.36 9.48 -5.81
C GLY A 132 6.25 9.03 -4.36
N SER A 133 5.37 8.09 -4.06
CA SER A 133 5.18 7.49 -2.74
C SER A 133 4.78 6.03 -2.85
N SER A 134 5.23 5.24 -1.89
CA SER A 134 4.83 3.84 -1.75
C SER A 134 4.77 3.47 -0.27
N PHE A 135 3.96 2.49 0.06
CA PHE A 135 3.75 2.07 1.43
C PHE A 135 3.97 0.57 1.56
N THR A 136 4.65 0.20 2.64
CA THR A 136 4.90 -1.20 2.98
C THR A 136 4.31 -1.47 4.35
N TYR A 137 3.59 -2.57 4.49
CA TYR A 137 3.09 -3.05 5.77
C TYR A 137 3.85 -4.30 6.18
N THR A 138 4.57 -4.18 7.29
CA THR A 138 5.31 -5.30 7.88
C THR A 138 4.62 -5.73 9.15
N TYR A 139 4.33 -7.03 9.28
CA TYR A 139 3.64 -7.58 10.43
C TYR A 139 4.14 -9.00 10.74
N ARG A 140 3.81 -9.49 11.93
CA ARG A 140 4.03 -10.89 12.29
C ARG A 140 2.73 -11.66 12.06
N ASP A 141 2.78 -12.61 11.15
CA ASP A 141 1.66 -13.50 10.88
C ASP A 141 1.56 -14.54 12.01
N GLN A 142 0.38 -14.63 12.64
CA GLN A 142 0.13 -15.53 13.77
C GLN A 142 0.02 -16.99 13.33
N VAL A 143 -0.46 -17.24 12.13
CA VAL A 143 -0.61 -18.57 11.55
C VAL A 143 0.73 -19.10 11.05
N LYS A 144 1.43 -18.30 10.25
CA LYS A 144 2.73 -18.64 9.69
C LYS A 144 3.86 -18.53 10.70
N LYS A 145 3.62 -17.89 11.85
CA LYS A 145 4.59 -17.64 12.96
C LYS A 145 5.89 -16.96 12.51
N ARG A 146 5.82 -16.18 11.43
CA ARG A 146 6.97 -15.48 10.85
C ARG A 146 6.62 -14.03 10.51
N PRO A 147 7.62 -13.16 10.34
CA PRO A 147 7.39 -11.84 9.78
C PRO A 147 6.94 -11.98 8.32
N CYS A 148 6.05 -11.11 7.92
CA CYS A 148 5.53 -10.96 6.56
C CYS A 148 5.57 -9.50 6.15
N VAL A 149 5.65 -9.27 4.85
CA VAL A 149 5.64 -7.94 4.27
C VAL A 149 4.64 -7.89 3.12
N HIS A 150 3.93 -6.77 3.01
CA HIS A 150 3.02 -6.50 1.92
C HIS A 150 3.22 -5.09 1.38
N ALA A 151 3.27 -4.96 0.06
CA ALA A 151 3.16 -3.69 -0.63
C ALA A 151 1.69 -3.23 -0.56
N LEU A 152 1.46 -2.06 0.00
CA LEU A 152 0.12 -1.47 0.03
C LEU A 152 -0.09 -0.63 -1.21
N GLN A 153 -1.26 -0.77 -1.81
CA GLN A 153 -1.67 0.16 -2.85
C GLN A 153 -1.81 1.56 -2.26
N THR A 154 -1.41 2.57 -3.02
CA THR A 154 -1.43 3.96 -2.53
C THR A 154 -2.85 4.41 -2.18
N ASP A 155 -3.88 3.82 -2.80
CA ASP A 155 -5.28 4.08 -2.48
C ASP A 155 -5.75 3.49 -1.17
N ASP A 156 -5.11 2.43 -0.72
CA ASP A 156 -5.50 1.76 0.52
C ASP A 156 -4.92 2.46 1.76
N VAL A 157 -4.04 3.44 1.56
CA VAL A 157 -3.46 4.24 2.63
C VAL A 157 -3.99 5.66 2.57
N VAL A 158 -4.92 5.97 3.46
CA VAL A 158 -5.56 7.28 3.55
C VAL A 158 -4.86 8.12 4.60
N ILE A 159 -4.27 9.21 4.13
CA ILE A 159 -3.52 10.17 4.94
C ILE A 159 -4.08 11.56 4.66
N LYS A 160 -4.21 12.36 5.71
CA LYS A 160 -4.59 13.76 5.53
C LYS A 160 -3.54 14.47 4.69
N TYR A 161 -3.93 14.88 3.48
CA TYR A 161 -3.05 15.61 2.58
C TYR A 161 -2.87 17.05 3.06
N THR A 162 -1.68 17.37 3.55
CA THR A 162 -1.31 18.74 3.92
C THR A 162 -0.05 19.13 3.15
N ARG A 163 -0.08 20.27 2.46
CA ARG A 163 1.10 20.79 1.73
C ARG A 163 2.28 21.13 2.65
N LYS A 164 2.07 21.13 3.96
CA LYS A 164 3.08 21.49 4.96
C LYS A 164 3.87 20.30 5.48
N SER A 165 3.34 19.08 5.38
CA SER A 165 4.08 17.89 5.80
C SER A 165 5.23 17.64 4.82
N ARG A 166 6.45 17.77 5.33
CA ARG A 166 7.70 17.49 4.60
C ARG A 166 8.45 16.31 5.22
N ASP A 167 7.89 15.73 6.29
CA ASP A 167 8.53 14.62 6.97
C ASP A 167 8.27 13.32 6.20
N PRO A 168 9.33 12.68 5.66
CA PRO A 168 9.19 11.39 4.97
C PRO A 168 8.71 10.28 5.90
N ASN A 169 8.87 10.41 7.22
CA ASN A 169 8.45 9.43 8.20
C ASN A 169 6.99 9.59 8.64
N LEU A 170 6.26 10.56 8.08
CA LEU A 170 4.85 10.83 8.41
C LEU A 170 4.61 11.14 9.90
N SER A 171 5.62 11.62 10.64
CA SER A 171 5.50 11.92 12.08
C SER A 171 4.55 13.07 12.34
N ASP A 172 4.40 14.00 11.39
CA ASP A 172 3.48 15.15 11.49
C ASP A 172 2.04 14.77 11.16
N VAL A 173 1.79 13.53 10.72
CA VAL A 173 0.46 13.11 10.30
C VAL A 173 -0.32 12.61 11.52
N PRO A 174 -1.44 13.24 11.87
CA PRO A 174 -2.17 12.92 13.10
C PRO A 174 -2.81 11.52 13.06
N ARG A 175 -3.02 10.97 11.85
CA ARG A 175 -3.55 9.62 11.66
C ARG A 175 -3.27 9.09 10.26
N ILE A 176 -3.10 7.79 10.19
CA ILE A 176 -2.99 7.01 8.97
C ILE A 176 -4.10 5.96 9.03
N THR A 177 -4.91 5.89 7.99
CA THR A 177 -5.99 4.90 7.89
C THR A 177 -5.67 3.93 6.77
N ARG A 178 -5.65 2.65 7.09
CA ARG A 178 -5.53 1.58 6.10
C ARG A 178 -6.91 1.07 5.74
N ARG A 179 -7.23 1.01 4.46
CA ARG A 179 -8.43 0.37 3.92
C ARG A 179 -8.14 -1.11 3.72
N LEU A 180 -9.04 -1.96 4.12
CA LEU A 180 -8.97 -3.40 3.94
C LEU A 180 -10.17 -3.84 3.11
N TRP A 181 -9.89 -4.61 2.09
CA TRP A 181 -10.91 -5.24 1.25
C TRP A 181 -11.01 -6.70 1.65
N LEU A 182 -12.07 -7.05 2.36
CA LEU A 182 -12.29 -8.38 2.88
C LEU A 182 -13.53 -8.99 2.22
N THR A 183 -13.44 -10.26 1.89
CA THR A 183 -14.62 -11.06 1.48
C THR A 183 -15.44 -11.43 2.71
N ILE A 184 -16.73 -11.78 2.50
CA ILE A 184 -17.61 -12.23 3.58
C ILE A 184 -16.99 -13.42 4.31
N GLN A 185 -16.46 -14.39 3.59
CA GLN A 185 -15.80 -15.56 4.17
C GLN A 185 -14.62 -15.17 5.08
N GLN A 186 -13.79 -14.22 4.64
CA GLN A 186 -12.67 -13.72 5.47
C GLN A 186 -13.15 -12.99 6.72
N LEU A 187 -14.28 -12.29 6.65
CA LEU A 187 -14.88 -11.63 7.82
C LEU A 187 -15.38 -12.68 8.82
N GLU A 188 -16.03 -13.75 8.36
CA GLU A 188 -16.49 -14.87 9.19
C GLU A 188 -15.32 -15.60 9.87
N GLU A 189 -14.24 -15.89 9.12
CA GLU A 189 -13.02 -16.48 9.68
C GLU A 189 -12.36 -15.58 10.76
N LEU A 190 -12.43 -14.26 10.57
CA LEU A 190 -11.91 -13.31 11.55
C LEU A 190 -12.82 -13.18 12.78
N GLU A 191 -14.14 -13.37 12.63
CA GLU A 191 -15.08 -13.46 13.75
C GLU A 191 -14.85 -14.74 14.56
N ASP A 192 -14.71 -15.89 13.90
CA ASP A 192 -14.39 -17.17 14.53
C ASP A 192 -13.08 -17.13 15.32
N SER A 193 -12.10 -16.39 14.80
CA SER A 193 -10.83 -16.15 15.51
C SER A 193 -10.91 -15.13 16.65
N GLY A 194 -12.07 -14.49 16.84
CA GLY A 194 -12.31 -13.48 17.88
C GLY A 194 -11.66 -12.12 17.62
N GLN A 195 -11.23 -11.85 16.39
CA GLN A 195 -10.65 -10.55 15.99
C GLN A 195 -11.72 -9.52 15.63
N TYR A 196 -12.83 -9.98 15.07
CA TYR A 196 -14.01 -9.15 14.77
C TYR A 196 -15.22 -9.64 15.56
N VAL A 197 -16.23 -8.79 15.64
CA VAL A 197 -17.52 -9.07 16.29
C VAL A 197 -18.65 -8.47 15.46
N ASN A 198 -19.82 -9.10 15.52
CA ASN A 198 -21.05 -8.63 14.82
C ASN A 198 -20.93 -8.63 13.28
N VAL A 199 -20.23 -9.55 12.71
CA VAL A 199 -20.06 -9.69 11.25
C VAL A 199 -21.41 -9.92 10.56
N ASP A 200 -22.32 -10.67 11.16
CA ASP A 200 -23.68 -10.89 10.66
C ASP A 200 -24.46 -9.57 10.38
N GLU A 201 -24.27 -8.55 11.22
CA GLU A 201 -24.92 -7.25 11.03
C GLU A 201 -24.38 -6.53 9.78
N VAL A 202 -23.07 -6.63 9.53
CA VAL A 202 -22.39 -6.06 8.36
C VAL A 202 -22.80 -6.76 7.07
N VAL A 203 -22.87 -8.10 7.10
CA VAL A 203 -23.29 -8.92 5.95
C VAL A 203 -24.75 -8.61 5.58
N LYS A 204 -25.66 -8.50 6.55
CA LYS A 204 -27.05 -8.12 6.31
C LYS A 204 -27.17 -6.70 5.73
N ALA A 205 -26.37 -5.75 6.21
CA ALA A 205 -26.35 -4.38 5.70
C ALA A 205 -25.85 -4.31 4.24
N SER A 206 -24.82 -5.08 3.90
CA SER A 206 -24.29 -5.14 2.54
C SER A 206 -25.25 -5.81 1.55
N ALA A 207 -25.98 -6.86 1.97
CA ALA A 207 -26.99 -7.53 1.15
C ALA A 207 -28.22 -6.63 0.90
N GLY A 208 -28.58 -5.75 1.84
CA GLY A 208 -29.67 -4.78 1.68
C GLY A 208 -29.36 -3.66 0.70
N GLY A 209 -28.09 -3.20 0.65
CA GLY A 209 -27.66 -2.14 -0.27
C GLY A 209 -27.62 -2.55 -1.75
N SER A 210 -27.40 -3.83 -2.03
CA SER A 210 -27.34 -4.34 -3.41
C SER A 210 -28.71 -4.41 -4.11
N GLN A 211 -29.83 -4.24 -3.40
CA GLN A 211 -31.17 -4.22 -3.98
C GLN A 211 -31.63 -2.84 -4.44
N GLU A 212 -31.03 -1.76 -3.98
CA GLU A 212 -31.41 -0.39 -4.38
C GLU A 212 -30.73 0.06 -5.68
N GLU A 213 -29.54 -0.42 -6.00
CA GLU A 213 -28.84 -0.07 -7.25
C GLU A 213 -29.40 -0.72 -8.53
N THR A 214 -30.29 -1.72 -8.38
CA THR A 214 -30.91 -2.43 -9.53
C THR A 214 -32.27 -1.85 -9.94
N LYS A 215 -32.72 -0.75 -9.34
CA LYS A 215 -34.03 -0.11 -9.58
C LYS A 215 -33.98 1.33 -10.07
N SER A 216 -32.84 1.83 -10.54
CA SER A 216 -32.76 3.16 -11.14
C SER A 216 -32.36 3.11 -12.62
#